data_79ef14b94f15faf752d67e63a088ac7c
#
_entry.id   79ef14b94f15faf752d67e63a088ac7c
#
_cell.length_a   1.000
_cell.length_b   1.000
_cell.length_c   1.000
_cell.angle_alpha   90.00
_cell.angle_beta   90.00
_cell.angle_gamma   90.00
#
_symmetry.space_group_name_H-M   'P 1'
#
loop_
_entity.id
_entity.type
_entity.pdbx_description
1 polymer ?
#
loop_
_entity_poly.entity_id
_entity_poly.type
_entity_poly.pdbx_seq_one_letter_code
_entity_poly.pdbx_strand_id
1 'polypeptide(L)'
;DYDNYLKESVRKRGNDTVQGPSERRNTILLALLFKSPKKVLINDLFDEYYVSNTVITNDLVRMNEFLLKYQLSLIRKGQRVSIEGTEKHIRKAVNHLISANRVWEEDFSTQQEKISSYDINFITSLLEYIERKLQNGIAYPYNSNIFSHIYILIKRVREGEIHADTCAELLDPDEEALITQYDQLYQLSKMVITKLNHYLNIVLPESETFY
;
A
#
# COMPACT_ATOMS: atom_id res chain seq x y z
N ASP A 1 3.62 -7.84 -44.62
CA ASP A 1 3.04 -7.02 -43.60
C ASP A 1 4.03 -6.66 -42.52
N TYR A 2 5.01 -5.84 -42.95
CA TYR A 2 6.12 -5.35 -42.13
C TYR A 2 5.64 -4.43 -40.98
N ASP A 3 4.57 -3.66 -41.22
CA ASP A 3 3.94 -2.80 -40.20
C ASP A 3 3.26 -3.54 -39.06
N ASN A 4 2.68 -4.72 -39.36
CA ASN A 4 2.13 -5.58 -38.30
C ASN A 4 3.23 -6.26 -37.48
N TYR A 5 4.33 -6.64 -38.12
CA TYR A 5 5.51 -7.20 -37.44
C TYR A 5 6.19 -6.16 -36.53
N LEU A 6 6.29 -4.91 -36.99
CA LEU A 6 6.82 -3.81 -36.16
C LEU A 6 5.89 -3.49 -34.97
N LYS A 7 4.57 -3.48 -35.18
CA LYS A 7 3.59 -3.28 -34.11
C LYS A 7 3.58 -4.42 -33.09
N GLU A 8 3.76 -5.67 -33.52
CA GLU A 8 3.92 -6.81 -32.60
C GLU A 8 5.29 -6.80 -31.90
N SER A 9 6.36 -6.41 -32.58
CA SER A 9 7.69 -6.33 -31.98
C SER A 9 7.79 -5.17 -30.98
N VAL A 10 7.08 -4.06 -31.21
CA VAL A 10 6.97 -2.94 -30.25
C VAL A 10 6.08 -3.34 -29.06
N ARG A 11 4.98 -4.10 -29.29
CA ARG A 11 4.16 -4.65 -28.20
C ARG A 11 4.91 -5.68 -27.35
N LYS A 12 5.75 -6.54 -27.98
CA LYS A 12 6.61 -7.49 -27.24
C LYS A 12 7.75 -6.81 -26.47
N ARG A 13 8.30 -5.70 -26.98
CA ARG A 13 9.34 -4.93 -26.26
C ARG A 13 8.80 -4.12 -25.09
N GLY A 14 7.49 -3.87 -25.02
CA GLY A 14 6.85 -3.19 -23.90
C GLY A 14 6.63 -4.07 -22.67
N ASN A 15 6.81 -5.41 -22.80
CA ASN A 15 6.56 -6.36 -21.70
C ASN A 15 7.83 -7.05 -21.15
N ASP A 16 9.02 -6.79 -21.73
CA ASP A 16 10.30 -7.37 -21.31
C ASP A 16 11.27 -6.31 -20.77
N THR A 17 10.80 -5.36 -19.98
CA THR A 17 11.72 -4.61 -19.11
C THR A 17 12.15 -5.57 -17.99
N VAL A 18 13.35 -6.15 -18.14
CA VAL A 18 14.01 -6.91 -17.08
C VAL A 18 14.08 -6.00 -15.86
N GLN A 19 13.20 -6.21 -14.89
CA GLN A 19 13.19 -5.41 -13.67
C GLN A 19 14.55 -5.46 -13.00
N GLY A 20 15.12 -4.28 -12.74
CA GLY A 20 16.40 -4.17 -12.06
C GLY A 20 16.33 -4.76 -10.64
N PRO A 21 17.49 -5.13 -10.04
CA PRO A 21 17.50 -5.73 -8.70
C PRO A 21 16.80 -4.87 -7.63
N SER A 22 16.84 -3.56 -7.75
CA SER A 22 16.17 -2.64 -6.83
C SER A 22 14.65 -2.67 -7.00
N GLU A 23 14.18 -2.63 -8.24
CA GLU A 23 12.77 -2.67 -8.60
C GLU A 23 12.15 -3.99 -8.16
N ARG A 24 12.77 -5.13 -8.47
CA ARG A 24 12.38 -6.45 -7.98
C ARG A 24 12.21 -6.47 -6.46
N ARG A 25 13.21 -5.99 -5.70
CA ARG A 25 13.13 -5.93 -4.24
C ARG A 25 11.97 -5.08 -3.75
N ASN A 26 11.75 -3.93 -4.37
CA ASN A 26 10.65 -3.03 -4.00
C ASN A 26 9.28 -3.66 -4.26
N THR A 27 9.11 -4.34 -5.40
CA THR A 27 7.87 -5.05 -5.73
C THR A 27 7.59 -6.17 -4.74
N ILE A 28 8.58 -7.03 -4.48
CA ILE A 28 8.44 -8.14 -3.52
C ILE A 28 8.18 -7.61 -2.11
N LEU A 29 8.89 -6.56 -1.70
CA LEU A 29 8.75 -5.97 -0.37
C LEU A 29 7.35 -5.36 -0.19
N LEU A 30 6.84 -4.68 -1.21
CA LEU A 30 5.49 -4.12 -1.20
C LEU A 30 4.42 -5.20 -1.08
N ALA A 31 4.56 -6.30 -1.85
CA ALA A 31 3.67 -7.46 -1.76
C ALA A 31 3.69 -8.10 -0.37
N LEU A 32 4.87 -8.25 0.24
CA LEU A 32 5.01 -8.78 1.60
C LEU A 32 4.38 -7.86 2.66
N LEU A 33 4.59 -6.56 2.54
CA LEU A 33 4.00 -5.57 3.45
C LEU A 33 2.47 -5.60 3.39
N PHE A 34 1.88 -5.68 2.19
CA PHE A 34 0.42 -5.80 2.07
C PHE A 34 -0.12 -7.09 2.67
N LYS A 35 0.59 -8.20 2.56
CA LYS A 35 0.19 -9.51 3.10
C LYS A 35 0.53 -9.72 4.58
N SER A 36 1.35 -8.83 5.18
CA SER A 36 1.75 -8.95 6.59
C SER A 36 0.53 -9.09 7.53
N PRO A 37 0.60 -9.90 8.59
CA PRO A 37 1.71 -10.76 9.02
C PRO A 37 1.73 -12.17 8.39
N LYS A 38 0.98 -12.41 7.32
CA LYS A 38 0.89 -13.73 6.65
C LYS A 38 2.26 -14.23 6.22
N LYS A 39 2.45 -15.54 6.38
CA LYS A 39 3.68 -16.23 5.95
C LYS A 39 3.55 -16.60 4.47
N VAL A 40 4.42 -16.07 3.62
CA VAL A 40 4.46 -16.30 2.17
C VAL A 40 5.62 -17.22 1.83
N LEU A 41 5.45 -18.13 0.87
CA LEU A 41 6.54 -18.96 0.35
C LEU A 41 7.53 -18.10 -0.43
N ILE A 42 8.83 -18.33 -0.22
CA ILE A 42 9.89 -17.60 -0.91
C ILE A 42 9.80 -17.83 -2.42
N ASN A 43 9.49 -19.07 -2.83
CA ASN A 43 9.32 -19.39 -4.24
C ASN A 43 8.20 -18.56 -4.88
N ASP A 44 7.05 -18.46 -4.24
CA ASP A 44 5.90 -17.66 -4.78
C ASP A 44 6.27 -16.18 -5.01
N LEU A 45 7.30 -15.68 -4.31
CA LEU A 45 7.76 -14.30 -4.44
C LEU A 45 8.82 -14.11 -5.53
N PHE A 46 9.59 -15.15 -5.83
CA PHE A 46 10.77 -15.04 -6.68
C PHE A 46 10.70 -15.83 -7.99
N ASP A 47 9.73 -16.75 -8.16
CA ASP A 47 9.67 -17.65 -9.33
C ASP A 47 9.61 -16.89 -10.66
N GLU A 48 8.90 -15.77 -10.73
CA GLU A 48 8.78 -14.94 -11.94
C GLU A 48 10.09 -14.25 -12.33
N TYR A 49 11.05 -14.12 -11.40
CA TYR A 49 12.31 -13.39 -11.62
C TYR A 49 13.47 -14.28 -12.06
N TYR A 50 13.32 -15.60 -12.04
CA TYR A 50 14.33 -16.59 -12.46
C TYR A 50 15.72 -16.34 -11.84
N VAL A 51 15.79 -16.02 -10.56
CA VAL A 51 17.04 -15.69 -9.87
C VAL A 51 17.58 -16.85 -9.03
N SER A 52 18.91 -16.87 -8.81
CA SER A 52 19.55 -17.90 -7.99
C SER A 52 19.26 -17.74 -6.49
N ASN A 53 19.42 -18.81 -5.71
CA ASN A 53 19.29 -18.78 -4.25
C ASN A 53 20.20 -17.74 -3.57
N THR A 54 21.38 -17.49 -4.14
CA THR A 54 22.31 -16.47 -3.64
C THR A 54 21.69 -15.08 -3.80
N VAL A 55 21.09 -14.80 -4.94
CA VAL A 55 20.40 -13.51 -5.20
C VAL A 55 19.21 -13.36 -4.25
N ILE A 56 18.39 -14.41 -4.08
CA ILE A 56 17.26 -14.41 -3.14
C ILE A 56 17.74 -14.05 -1.72
N THR A 57 18.81 -14.70 -1.25
CA THR A 57 19.34 -14.46 0.10
C THR A 57 19.81 -13.01 0.25
N ASN A 58 20.53 -12.48 -0.74
CA ASN A 58 21.00 -11.11 -0.72
C ASN A 58 19.84 -10.11 -0.76
N ASP A 59 18.80 -10.38 -1.56
CA ASP A 59 17.62 -9.53 -1.64
C ASP A 59 16.88 -9.51 -0.30
N LEU A 60 16.68 -10.67 0.34
CA LEU A 60 16.03 -10.72 1.66
C LEU A 60 16.82 -9.93 2.73
N VAL A 61 18.16 -9.96 2.68
CA VAL A 61 18.99 -9.14 3.59
C VAL A 61 18.76 -7.64 3.33
N ARG A 62 18.80 -7.21 2.07
CA ARG A 62 18.59 -5.80 1.71
C ARG A 62 17.16 -5.33 2.05
N MET A 63 16.17 -6.17 1.87
CA MET A 63 14.80 -5.88 2.26
C MET A 63 14.67 -5.72 3.77
N ASN A 64 15.34 -6.57 4.56
CA ASN A 64 15.36 -6.43 6.02
C ASN A 64 16.07 -5.14 6.47
N GLU A 65 17.18 -4.75 5.84
CA GLU A 65 17.85 -3.47 6.09
C GLU A 65 16.91 -2.27 5.88
N PHE A 66 16.05 -2.34 4.87
CA PHE A 66 15.03 -1.32 4.65
C PHE A 66 13.98 -1.33 5.75
N LEU A 67 13.44 -2.50 6.10
CA LEU A 67 12.39 -2.68 7.11
C LEU A 67 12.81 -2.20 8.50
N LEU A 68 14.07 -2.43 8.89
CA LEU A 68 14.60 -1.97 10.17
C LEU A 68 14.49 -0.45 10.36
N LYS A 69 14.56 0.35 9.30
CA LYS A 69 14.36 1.81 9.35
C LYS A 69 12.94 2.20 9.79
N TYR A 70 11.99 1.28 9.65
CA TYR A 70 10.59 1.44 10.03
C TYR A 70 10.21 0.62 11.26
N GLN A 71 11.21 0.13 12.03
CA GLN A 71 10.96 -0.73 13.19
C GLN A 71 10.16 -2.02 12.83
N LEU A 72 10.38 -2.51 11.62
CA LEU A 72 9.83 -3.74 11.10
C LEU A 72 10.93 -4.78 10.96
N SER A 73 10.58 -6.06 10.99
CA SER A 73 11.52 -7.17 10.83
C SER A 73 11.03 -8.19 9.83
N LEU A 74 11.91 -8.66 8.94
CA LEU A 74 11.64 -9.78 8.05
C LEU A 74 12.00 -11.08 8.75
N ILE A 75 11.02 -11.92 9.02
CA ILE A 75 11.17 -13.19 9.70
C ILE A 75 11.16 -14.32 8.68
N ARG A 76 12.25 -15.08 8.62
CA ARG A 76 12.33 -16.29 7.80
C ARG A 76 12.22 -17.54 8.66
N LYS A 77 11.28 -18.42 8.31
CA LYS A 77 11.11 -19.77 8.91
C LYS A 77 11.07 -20.81 7.80
N GLY A 78 12.21 -21.47 7.57
CA GLY A 78 12.39 -22.40 6.45
C GLY A 78 12.24 -21.73 5.09
N GLN A 79 11.28 -22.15 4.29
CA GLN A 79 10.97 -21.60 2.97
C GLN A 79 9.90 -20.51 2.98
N ARG A 80 9.52 -20.02 4.17
CA ARG A 80 8.51 -18.97 4.31
C ARG A 80 9.11 -17.73 4.93
N VAL A 81 8.58 -16.57 4.51
CA VAL A 81 8.90 -15.26 5.06
C VAL A 81 7.63 -14.54 5.47
N SER A 82 7.74 -13.69 6.49
CA SER A 82 6.71 -12.76 6.93
C SER A 82 7.35 -11.49 7.42
N ILE A 83 6.58 -10.41 7.52
CA ILE A 83 7.00 -9.16 8.16
C ILE A 83 6.28 -9.06 9.49
N GLU A 84 7.02 -8.71 10.55
CA GLU A 84 6.50 -8.46 11.89
C GLU A 84 6.75 -6.99 12.27
N GLY A 85 5.76 -6.40 12.94
CA GLY A 85 5.76 -5.03 13.45
C GLY A 85 4.35 -4.48 13.58
N THR A 86 4.20 -3.22 13.98
CA THR A 86 2.90 -2.58 14.16
C THR A 86 2.30 -2.16 12.83
N GLU A 87 0.96 -2.08 12.77
CA GLU A 87 0.24 -1.65 11.56
C GLU A 87 0.66 -0.23 11.12
N LYS A 88 0.86 0.68 12.07
CA LYS A 88 1.37 2.04 11.84
C LYS A 88 2.70 2.03 11.08
N HIS A 89 3.64 1.19 11.49
CA HIS A 89 4.95 1.06 10.85
C HIS A 89 4.86 0.40 9.47
N ILE A 90 4.00 -0.62 9.30
CA ILE A 90 3.73 -1.26 8.01
C ILE A 90 3.23 -0.23 7.01
N ARG A 91 2.20 0.54 7.35
CA ARG A 91 1.65 1.59 6.47
C ARG A 91 2.66 2.68 6.13
N LYS A 92 3.49 3.06 7.10
CA LYS A 92 4.58 4.03 6.87
C LYS A 92 5.60 3.53 5.83
N ALA A 93 5.99 2.26 5.93
CA ALA A 93 6.90 1.64 4.98
C ALA A 93 6.27 1.50 3.59
N VAL A 94 4.99 1.09 3.50
CA VAL A 94 4.23 1.02 2.25
C VAL A 94 4.14 2.40 1.59
N ASN A 95 3.74 3.43 2.33
CA ASN A 95 3.61 4.79 1.80
C ASN A 95 4.94 5.31 1.25
N HIS A 96 6.06 5.04 1.95
CA HIS A 96 7.38 5.40 1.43
C HIS A 96 7.70 4.70 0.11
N LEU A 97 7.48 3.38 0.01
CA LEU A 97 7.76 2.63 -1.21
C LEU A 97 6.90 3.10 -2.39
N ILE A 98 5.63 3.37 -2.16
CA ILE A 98 4.73 3.90 -3.18
C ILE A 98 5.19 5.27 -3.67
N SER A 99 5.52 6.18 -2.74
CA SER A 99 5.99 7.54 -3.07
C SER A 99 7.35 7.55 -3.75
N ALA A 100 8.31 6.73 -3.27
CA ALA A 100 9.66 6.66 -3.82
C ALA A 100 9.69 6.07 -5.24
N ASN A 101 8.78 5.16 -5.56
CA ASN A 101 8.70 4.51 -6.87
C ASN A 101 7.82 5.30 -7.86
N ARG A 102 7.33 6.49 -7.49
CA ARG A 102 6.41 7.30 -8.31
C ARG A 102 5.21 6.50 -8.85
N VAL A 103 4.76 5.52 -8.06
CA VAL A 103 3.65 4.62 -8.45
C VAL A 103 2.39 5.39 -8.87
N TRP A 104 2.27 6.65 -8.43
CA TRP A 104 1.16 7.54 -8.74
C TRP A 104 1.36 8.39 -10.02
N GLU A 105 2.60 8.49 -10.54
CA GLU A 105 2.92 9.33 -11.72
C GLU A 105 3.02 8.52 -13.01
N GLU A 106 3.39 7.24 -12.93
CA GLU A 106 3.46 6.36 -14.09
C GLU A 106 2.19 5.53 -14.19
N ASP A 107 1.58 5.56 -15.38
CA ASP A 107 0.35 4.87 -15.76
C ASP A 107 0.05 3.60 -14.91
N PHE A 108 -0.99 3.67 -14.09
CA PHE A 108 -1.52 2.55 -13.30
C PHE A 108 -1.81 1.28 -14.14
N SER A 109 -1.65 1.38 -15.47
CA SER A 109 -1.95 0.33 -16.43
C SER A 109 -0.84 -0.69 -16.63
N THR A 110 0.41 -0.40 -16.24
CA THR A 110 1.57 -1.23 -16.59
C THR A 110 2.16 -2.06 -15.46
N GLN A 111 1.81 -1.81 -14.20
CA GLN A 111 2.22 -2.69 -13.10
C GLN A 111 1.14 -3.73 -12.79
N GLN A 112 1.49 -4.99 -12.89
CA GLN A 112 0.65 -6.18 -12.89
C GLN A 112 -0.08 -6.53 -11.58
N GLU A 113 -0.04 -5.74 -10.55
CA GLU A 113 -1.04 -5.77 -9.49
C GLU A 113 -2.04 -4.65 -9.74
N LYS A 114 -2.96 -4.92 -10.65
CA LYS A 114 -4.05 -4.01 -11.04
C LYS A 114 -4.75 -3.52 -9.78
N ILE A 115 -4.53 -2.25 -9.44
CA ILE A 115 -5.47 -1.55 -8.57
C ILE A 115 -6.83 -1.74 -9.23
N SER A 116 -7.76 -2.33 -8.50
CA SER A 116 -9.09 -2.54 -9.00
C SER A 116 -9.65 -1.17 -9.43
N SER A 117 -10.11 -1.06 -10.67
CA SER A 117 -10.78 0.15 -11.14
C SER A 117 -11.94 0.57 -10.22
N TYR A 118 -12.55 -0.39 -9.54
CA TYR A 118 -13.56 -0.16 -8.51
C TYR A 118 -13.00 0.59 -7.30
N ASP A 119 -11.78 0.25 -6.85
CA ASP A 119 -11.14 0.92 -5.71
C ASP A 119 -10.77 2.35 -6.08
N ILE A 120 -10.19 2.56 -7.26
CA ILE A 120 -9.86 3.90 -7.76
C ILE A 120 -11.12 4.76 -7.82
N ASN A 121 -12.19 4.26 -8.45
CA ASN A 121 -13.45 5.00 -8.58
C ASN A 121 -14.07 5.30 -7.22
N PHE A 122 -14.03 4.34 -6.29
CA PHE A 122 -14.52 4.53 -4.94
C PHE A 122 -13.72 5.61 -4.21
N ILE A 123 -12.38 5.53 -4.21
CA ILE A 123 -11.53 6.52 -3.53
C ILE A 123 -11.71 7.92 -4.14
N THR A 124 -11.79 8.02 -5.48
CA THR A 124 -12.05 9.29 -6.16
C THR A 124 -13.38 9.89 -5.74
N SER A 125 -14.46 9.07 -5.72
CA SER A 125 -15.78 9.53 -5.27
C SER A 125 -15.79 9.96 -3.80
N LEU A 126 -14.93 9.35 -2.99
CA LEU A 126 -14.77 9.69 -1.58
C LEU A 126 -14.04 11.02 -1.40
N LEU A 127 -13.00 11.28 -2.20
CA LEU A 127 -12.32 12.59 -2.23
C LEU A 127 -13.28 13.70 -2.66
N GLU A 128 -14.06 13.50 -3.72
CA GLU A 128 -15.09 14.46 -4.14
C GLU A 128 -16.15 14.70 -3.06
N TYR A 129 -16.48 13.66 -2.28
CA TYR A 129 -17.39 13.80 -1.13
C TYR A 129 -16.77 14.68 -0.05
N ILE A 130 -15.49 14.48 0.27
CA ILE A 130 -14.74 15.28 1.26
C ILE A 130 -14.69 16.74 0.82
N GLU A 131 -14.30 17.02 -0.43
CA GLU A 131 -14.23 18.36 -1.00
C GLU A 131 -15.56 19.11 -0.93
N ARG A 132 -16.65 18.43 -1.28
CA ARG A 132 -18.01 18.99 -1.15
C ARG A 132 -18.38 19.34 0.29
N LYS A 133 -17.94 18.53 1.27
CA LYS A 133 -18.19 18.78 2.70
C LYS A 133 -17.35 19.93 3.23
N LEU A 134 -16.12 20.04 2.77
CA LEU A 134 -15.22 21.14 3.13
C LEU A 134 -15.56 22.44 2.38
N GLN A 135 -16.42 22.38 1.36
CA GLN A 135 -16.70 23.50 0.45
C GLN A 135 -15.44 24.10 -0.19
N ASN A 136 -14.41 23.27 -0.32
CA ASN A 136 -13.11 23.65 -0.86
C ASN A 136 -12.41 22.45 -1.49
N GLY A 137 -11.64 22.67 -2.54
CA GLY A 137 -10.79 21.63 -3.14
C GLY A 137 -9.61 21.29 -2.25
N ILE A 138 -9.22 20.01 -2.28
CA ILE A 138 -8.04 19.54 -1.55
C ILE A 138 -6.83 19.70 -2.45
N ALA A 139 -5.96 20.66 -2.13
CA ALA A 139 -4.77 20.96 -2.91
C ALA A 139 -3.74 19.81 -2.85
N TYR A 140 -2.93 19.67 -3.91
CA TYR A 140 -1.72 18.85 -3.88
C TYR A 140 -0.74 19.39 -2.82
N PRO A 141 -0.06 18.55 -2.03
CA PRO A 141 -0.04 17.07 -2.06
C PRO A 141 -1.10 16.37 -1.19
N TYR A 142 -1.97 17.11 -0.52
CA TYR A 142 -2.91 16.52 0.47
C TYR A 142 -3.90 15.54 -0.16
N ASN A 143 -4.42 15.85 -1.34
CA ASN A 143 -5.30 14.94 -2.08
C ASN A 143 -4.62 13.59 -2.39
N SER A 144 -3.36 13.60 -2.83
CA SER A 144 -2.57 12.40 -3.09
C SER A 144 -2.27 11.62 -1.80
N ASN A 145 -2.03 12.33 -0.69
CA ASN A 145 -1.80 11.70 0.60
C ASN A 145 -3.05 10.97 1.10
N ILE A 146 -4.22 11.62 1.05
CA ILE A 146 -5.49 11.00 1.45
C ILE A 146 -5.79 9.80 0.56
N PHE A 147 -5.60 9.94 -0.76
CA PHE A 147 -5.75 8.82 -1.71
C PHE A 147 -4.88 7.63 -1.29
N SER A 148 -3.59 7.87 -1.05
CA SER A 148 -2.63 6.84 -0.66
C SER A 148 -3.03 6.16 0.65
N HIS A 149 -3.44 6.92 1.66
CA HIS A 149 -3.88 6.37 2.94
C HIS A 149 -5.10 5.45 2.79
N ILE A 150 -6.11 5.89 2.06
CA ILE A 150 -7.32 5.09 1.83
C ILE A 150 -7.00 3.85 1.01
N TYR A 151 -6.17 3.98 -0.03
CA TYR A 151 -5.74 2.85 -0.86
C TYR A 151 -4.98 1.79 -0.05
N ILE A 152 -4.01 2.23 0.76
CA ILE A 152 -3.24 1.34 1.64
C ILE A 152 -4.17 0.62 2.61
N LEU A 153 -5.13 1.33 3.21
CA LEU A 153 -6.11 0.75 4.12
C LEU A 153 -6.94 -0.34 3.42
N ILE A 154 -7.50 -0.06 2.25
CA ILE A 154 -8.28 -1.02 1.46
C ILE A 154 -7.46 -2.27 1.15
N LYS A 155 -6.24 -2.11 0.67
CA LYS A 155 -5.33 -3.22 0.36
C LYS A 155 -4.98 -4.03 1.60
N ARG A 156 -4.65 -3.37 2.70
CA ARG A 156 -4.32 -4.04 3.97
C ARG A 156 -5.49 -4.84 4.54
N VAL A 157 -6.70 -4.31 4.46
CA VAL A 157 -7.92 -5.04 4.88
C VAL A 157 -8.15 -6.29 4.03
N ARG A 158 -7.92 -6.22 2.71
CA ARG A 158 -8.18 -7.35 1.80
C ARG A 158 -7.09 -8.40 1.83
N GLU A 159 -5.84 -8.01 1.89
CA GLU A 159 -4.69 -8.90 1.73
C GLU A 159 -4.04 -9.26 3.06
N GLY A 160 -4.05 -8.34 4.01
CA GLY A 160 -3.47 -8.49 5.33
C GLY A 160 -4.36 -9.27 6.31
N GLU A 161 -3.91 -9.33 7.54
CA GLU A 161 -4.68 -9.75 8.71
C GLU A 161 -4.74 -8.56 9.67
N ILE A 162 -5.60 -7.57 9.31
CA ILE A 162 -5.85 -6.46 10.21
C ILE A 162 -6.89 -6.94 11.24
N HIS A 163 -6.43 -7.14 12.46
CA HIS A 163 -7.33 -7.40 13.59
C HIS A 163 -7.69 -6.07 14.26
N ALA A 164 -8.95 -5.91 14.62
CA ALA A 164 -9.44 -4.73 15.33
C ALA A 164 -8.61 -4.42 16.60
N ASP A 165 -8.09 -5.46 17.24
CA ASP A 165 -7.30 -5.35 18.48
C ASP A 165 -5.87 -4.83 18.24
N THR A 166 -5.33 -4.90 17.03
CA THR A 166 -3.96 -4.44 16.71
C THR A 166 -3.88 -2.95 16.45
N CYS A 167 -5.00 -2.28 16.29
CA CYS A 167 -5.09 -0.85 16.03
C CYS A 167 -5.54 -0.02 17.26
N ALA A 168 -5.77 -0.65 18.41
CA ALA A 168 -6.11 0.04 19.65
C ALA A 168 -4.85 0.67 20.28
N GLU A 169 -4.10 1.46 19.52
CA GLU A 169 -3.14 2.38 20.11
C GLU A 169 -3.95 3.51 20.78
N LEU A 170 -3.73 3.71 22.08
CA LEU A 170 -4.27 4.85 22.78
C LEU A 170 -3.79 6.12 22.07
N LEU A 171 -4.71 7.04 21.83
CA LEU A 171 -4.36 8.37 21.35
C LEU A 171 -3.33 8.99 22.28
N ASP A 172 -2.32 9.61 21.71
CA ASP A 172 -1.46 10.44 22.53
C ASP A 172 -2.17 11.77 22.87
N PRO A 173 -1.73 12.49 23.91
CA PRO A 173 -2.37 13.74 24.33
C PRO A 173 -2.41 14.82 23.24
N ASP A 174 -1.44 14.79 22.30
CA ASP A 174 -1.39 15.75 21.20
C ASP A 174 -2.45 15.42 20.15
N GLU A 175 -2.71 14.14 19.89
CA GLU A 175 -3.78 13.66 19.01
C GLU A 175 -5.17 14.00 19.60
N GLU A 176 -5.39 13.85 20.93
CA GLU A 176 -6.63 14.27 21.59
C GLU A 176 -6.86 15.79 21.50
N ALA A 177 -5.80 16.58 21.62
CA ALA A 177 -5.88 18.03 21.46
C ALA A 177 -6.28 18.44 20.05
N LEU A 178 -5.73 17.76 19.02
CA LEU A 178 -6.08 18.00 17.62
C LEU A 178 -7.55 17.70 17.32
N ILE A 179 -8.11 16.61 17.88
CA ILE A 179 -9.52 16.25 17.73
C ILE A 179 -10.41 17.38 18.25
N THR A 180 -10.09 17.90 19.45
CA THR A 180 -10.85 18.97 20.07
C THR A 180 -10.76 20.26 19.26
N GLN A 181 -9.58 20.56 18.70
CA GLN A 181 -9.35 21.74 17.89
C GLN A 181 -10.05 21.69 16.53
N TYR A 182 -10.16 20.49 15.92
CA TYR A 182 -10.67 20.28 14.56
C TYR A 182 -11.89 19.34 14.53
N ASP A 183 -12.85 19.53 15.44
CA ASP A 183 -14.03 18.67 15.56
C ASP A 183 -14.77 18.46 14.22
N GLN A 184 -14.89 19.48 13.38
CA GLN A 184 -15.53 19.36 12.08
C GLN A 184 -14.82 18.36 11.16
N LEU A 185 -13.47 18.35 11.17
CA LEU A 185 -12.68 17.39 10.40
C LEU A 185 -12.81 15.97 11.00
N TYR A 186 -12.86 15.87 12.31
CA TYR A 186 -13.08 14.62 13.00
C TYR A 186 -14.45 14.01 12.67
N GLN A 187 -15.52 14.80 12.66
CA GLN A 187 -16.84 14.32 12.23
C GLN A 187 -16.86 13.91 10.76
N LEU A 188 -16.12 14.63 9.91
CA LEU A 188 -15.97 14.25 8.50
C LEU A 188 -15.22 12.92 8.35
N SER A 189 -14.14 12.69 9.11
CA SER A 189 -13.42 11.41 9.13
C SER A 189 -14.35 10.26 9.54
N LYS A 190 -15.19 10.41 10.57
CA LYS A 190 -16.19 9.39 10.97
C LYS A 190 -17.13 9.04 9.81
N MET A 191 -17.58 10.03 9.05
CA MET A 191 -18.42 9.76 7.87
C MET A 191 -17.64 9.04 6.77
N VAL A 192 -16.37 9.35 6.58
CA VAL A 192 -15.49 8.65 5.63
C VAL A 192 -15.31 7.19 6.04
N ILE A 193 -14.99 6.93 7.31
CA ILE A 193 -14.86 5.57 7.86
C ILE A 193 -16.16 4.77 7.73
N THR A 194 -17.31 5.41 7.98
CA THR A 194 -18.61 4.75 7.76
C THR A 194 -18.78 4.28 6.31
N LYS A 195 -18.41 5.10 5.33
CA LYS A 195 -18.44 4.73 3.91
C LYS A 195 -17.46 3.61 3.57
N LEU A 196 -16.26 3.64 4.15
CA LEU A 196 -15.26 2.58 4.00
C LEU A 196 -15.75 1.26 4.61
N ASN A 197 -16.37 1.29 5.79
CA ASN A 197 -16.97 0.11 6.41
C ASN A 197 -18.01 -0.56 5.50
N HIS A 198 -18.89 0.23 4.89
CA HIS A 198 -19.85 -0.27 3.91
C HIS A 198 -19.18 -0.84 2.67
N TYR A 199 -18.19 -0.15 2.13
CA TYR A 199 -17.48 -0.57 0.93
C TYR A 199 -16.69 -1.88 1.14
N LEU A 200 -16.04 -2.03 2.30
CA LEU A 200 -15.25 -3.19 2.66
C LEU A 200 -16.07 -4.31 3.31
N ASN A 201 -17.32 -4.04 3.69
CA ASN A 201 -18.20 -4.93 4.45
C ASN A 201 -17.57 -5.42 5.76
N ILE A 202 -16.93 -4.51 6.49
CA ILE A 202 -16.29 -4.75 7.80
C ILE A 202 -16.56 -3.57 8.73
N VAL A 203 -16.20 -3.73 10.00
CA VAL A 203 -16.12 -2.62 10.97
C VAL A 203 -14.66 -2.32 11.22
N LEU A 204 -14.19 -1.17 10.76
CA LEU A 204 -12.84 -0.68 11.03
C LEU A 204 -12.73 -0.20 12.47
N PRO A 205 -11.54 -0.31 13.11
CA PRO A 205 -11.28 0.25 14.43
C PRO A 205 -11.53 1.74 14.49
N GLU A 206 -11.95 2.27 15.63
CA GLU A 206 -12.19 3.70 15.80
C GLU A 206 -10.92 4.53 15.57
N SER A 207 -9.75 3.97 15.87
CA SER A 207 -8.45 4.59 15.62
C SER A 207 -8.23 5.00 14.16
N GLU A 208 -8.87 4.35 13.20
CA GLU A 208 -8.79 4.74 11.79
C GLU A 208 -9.38 6.14 11.49
N THR A 209 -10.17 6.67 12.42
CA THR A 209 -10.74 8.01 12.30
C THR A 209 -9.68 9.13 12.45
N PHE A 210 -8.52 8.79 13.03
CA PHE A 210 -7.45 9.74 13.33
C PHE A 210 -6.35 9.79 12.25
N TYR A 211 -6.33 8.81 11.35
CA TYR A 211 -5.40 8.71 10.24
C TYR A 211 -6.01 9.22 8.94
#